data_64dd8820ced076d5dca56416ee269055
#
_entry.id   64dd8820ced076d5dca56416ee269055
#
_cell.length_a   1.000
_cell.length_b   1.000
_cell.length_c   1.000
_cell.angle_alpha   90.00
_cell.angle_beta   90.00
_cell.angle_gamma   90.00
#
_symmetry.space_group_name_H-M   'P 1'
#
loop_
_entity.id
_entity.type
_entity.pdbx_description
1 polymer ?
#
loop_
_entity_poly.entity_id
_entity_poly.type
_entity_poly.pdbx_seq_one_letter_code
_entity_poly.pdbx_strand_id
1 'polypeptide(L)' 'MIGYLSDGLGFYRFRYVDGDRAYVGVIAQEVERVMPDAVSRGYDGYLRVSYDRLGLKLQTYDQWIASGARIPATSR' A
#
# COMPACT_ATOMS: atom_id res chain seq x y z
N MET A 1 1.06 -3.15 -11.95
CA MET A 1 0.52 -1.95 -11.30
C MET A 1 -0.95 -1.78 -11.67
N ILE A 2 -1.80 -1.48 -10.69
CA ILE A 2 -3.23 -1.34 -10.91
C ILE A 2 -3.58 0.08 -11.39
N GLY A 3 -2.96 1.09 -10.78
CA GLY A 3 -3.21 2.49 -11.10
C GLY A 3 -2.49 3.42 -10.14
N TYR A 4 -2.95 4.66 -10.04
CA TYR A 4 -2.36 5.66 -9.18
C TYR A 4 -3.38 6.15 -8.16
N LEU A 5 -2.89 6.43 -6.95
CA LEU A 5 -3.66 7.12 -5.93
C LEU A 5 -3.70 8.62 -6.21
N SER A 6 -4.57 9.35 -5.51
CA SER A 6 -4.77 10.79 -5.73
C SER A 6 -3.52 11.64 -5.47
N ASP A 7 -2.58 11.14 -4.67
CA ASP A 7 -1.32 11.83 -4.37
C ASP A 7 -0.16 11.41 -5.28
N GLY A 8 -0.44 10.61 -6.30
CA GLY A 8 0.56 10.16 -7.27
C GLY A 8 1.26 8.85 -6.94
N LEU A 9 0.96 8.26 -5.78
CA LEU A 9 1.52 6.95 -5.43
C LEU A 9 0.94 5.85 -6.31
N GLY A 10 1.76 4.90 -6.72
CA GLY A 10 1.30 3.73 -7.43
C GLY A 10 0.50 2.81 -6.51
N PHE A 11 -0.55 2.21 -7.05
CA PHE A 11 -1.36 1.21 -6.37
C PHE A 11 -1.10 -0.13 -7.05
N TYR A 12 -0.65 -1.11 -6.26
CA TYR A 12 -0.09 -2.36 -6.79
C TYR A 12 -0.79 -3.57 -6.23
N ARG A 13 -0.82 -4.63 -7.04
CA ARG A 13 -1.10 -5.98 -6.59
C ARG A 13 0.24 -6.66 -6.33
N PHE A 14 0.41 -7.24 -5.15
CA PHE A 14 1.68 -7.87 -4.78
C PHE A 14 1.46 -9.10 -3.90
N ARG A 15 2.50 -9.92 -3.78
CA ARG A 15 2.53 -11.07 -2.88
C ARG A 15 3.75 -10.98 -1.99
N TYR A 16 3.58 -11.37 -0.74
CA TYR A 16 4.72 -11.58 0.14
C TYR A 16 5.45 -12.87 -0.25
N VAL A 17 6.75 -12.93 0.05
CA VAL A 17 7.62 -14.03 -0.38
C VAL A 17 7.10 -15.39 0.08
N ASP A 18 6.59 -15.45 1.31
CA ASP A 18 6.10 -16.69 1.93
C ASP A 18 4.58 -16.84 1.81
N GLY A 19 3.91 -15.91 1.14
CA GLY A 19 2.47 -15.89 1.06
C GLY A 19 1.94 -16.43 -0.25
N ASP A 20 0.80 -17.09 -0.18
CA ASP A 20 0.06 -17.53 -1.35
C ASP A 20 -1.10 -16.60 -1.69
N ARG A 21 -1.31 -15.54 -0.88
CA ARG A 21 -2.34 -14.54 -1.10
C ARG A 21 -1.77 -13.29 -1.75
N ALA A 22 -2.52 -12.76 -2.71
CA ALA A 22 -2.21 -11.46 -3.28
C ALA A 22 -2.87 -10.35 -2.44
N TYR A 23 -2.18 -9.26 -2.30
CA TYR A 23 -2.64 -8.06 -1.59
C TYR A 23 -2.64 -6.87 -2.55
N VAL A 24 -3.34 -5.83 -2.19
CA VAL A 24 -3.29 -4.56 -2.90
C VAL A 24 -2.82 -3.47 -1.94
N GLY A 25 -2.01 -2.57 -2.43
CA GLY A 25 -1.48 -1.51 -1.59
C GLY A 25 -0.37 -0.73 -2.29
N VAL A 26 0.41 -0.02 -1.47
CA VAL A 26 1.48 0.86 -1.92
C VAL A 26 2.84 0.25 -1.62
N ILE A 27 3.86 0.75 -2.28
CA ILE A 27 5.25 0.33 -2.07
C ILE A 27 5.93 1.33 -1.14
N ALA A 28 6.57 0.80 -0.08
CA ALA A 28 7.18 1.63 0.96
C ALA A 28 8.22 2.62 0.41
N GLN A 29 9.01 2.23 -0.58
CA GLN A 29 10.02 3.11 -1.16
C GLN A 29 9.40 4.32 -1.85
N GLU A 30 8.26 4.16 -2.48
CA GLU A 30 7.53 5.28 -3.09
C GLU A 30 6.92 6.18 -2.03
N VAL A 31 6.34 5.58 -0.99
CA VAL A 31 5.76 6.33 0.12
C VAL A 31 6.83 7.16 0.83
N GLU A 32 8.02 6.60 1.02
CA GLU A 32 9.13 7.31 1.65
C GLU A 32 9.48 8.60 0.92
N ARG A 33 9.39 8.61 -0.40
CA ARG A 33 9.67 9.82 -1.19
C ARG A 33 8.59 10.88 -1.05
N VAL A 34 7.34 10.47 -0.96
CA VAL A 34 6.19 11.38 -0.99
C VAL A 34 5.77 11.77 0.43
N MET A 35 5.76 10.82 1.33
CA MET A 35 5.31 11.01 2.71
C MET A 35 6.18 10.19 3.66
N PRO A 36 7.41 10.65 3.95
CA PRO A 36 8.33 9.87 4.78
C PRO A 36 7.80 9.60 6.19
N ASP A 37 6.90 10.43 6.71
CA ASP A 37 6.30 10.23 8.03
C ASP A 37 5.42 8.98 8.10
N ALA A 38 4.97 8.47 6.96
CA ALA A 38 4.15 7.26 6.92
C ALA A 38 5.00 5.98 6.81
N VAL A 39 6.32 6.12 6.79
CA VAL A 39 7.24 4.99 6.65
C VAL A 39 8.15 4.95 7.86
N SER A 40 8.32 3.76 8.43
CA SER A 40 9.31 3.53 9.48
C SER A 40 10.20 2.37 9.09
N ARG A 41 11.41 2.39 9.60
CA ARG A 41 12.37 1.29 9.41
C ARG A 41 12.43 0.48 10.68
N GLY A 42 12.13 -0.82 10.58
CA GLY A 42 12.28 -1.73 11.69
C GLY A 42 13.75 -2.04 11.96
N TYR A 43 14.02 -2.63 13.12
CA TYR A 43 15.37 -3.06 13.49
C TYR A 43 15.91 -4.15 12.56
N ASP A 44 15.03 -4.81 11.82
CA ASP A 44 15.39 -5.80 10.81
C ASP A 44 15.80 -5.16 9.47
N GLY A 45 15.76 -3.82 9.37
CA GLY A 45 16.13 -3.08 8.18
C GLY A 45 15.02 -2.95 7.14
N TYR A 46 13.88 -3.59 7.33
CA TYR A 46 12.77 -3.50 6.39
C TYR A 46 11.93 -2.24 6.63
N LEU A 47 11.47 -1.64 5.55
CA LEU A 47 10.56 -0.50 5.62
C LEU A 47 9.14 -0.98 5.88
N ARG A 48 8.42 -0.24 6.72
CA ARG A 48 7.02 -0.50 7.06
C ARG A 48 6.20 0.75 6.78
N VAL A 49 5.05 0.55 6.17
CA VAL A 49 4.15 1.64 5.82
C VAL A 49 3.03 1.71 6.86
N SER A 50 2.78 2.92 7.37
CA SER A 50 1.62 3.17 8.20
C SER A 50 0.44 3.50 7.29
N TYR A 51 -0.39 2.51 7.01
CA TYR A 51 -1.54 2.68 6.15
C TYR A 51 -2.57 3.66 6.74
N ASP A 52 -2.65 3.72 8.06
CA ASP A 52 -3.55 4.68 8.74
C ASP A 52 -3.20 6.12 8.40
N ARG A 53 -1.92 6.44 8.32
CA ARG A 53 -1.47 7.80 7.98
C ARG A 53 -1.78 8.17 6.54
N LEU A 54 -1.89 7.18 5.67
CA LEU A 54 -2.26 7.37 4.27
C LEU A 54 -3.78 7.34 4.06
N GLY A 55 -4.54 7.01 5.10
CA GLY A 55 -5.98 6.83 4.96
C GLY A 55 -6.35 5.59 4.16
N LEU A 56 -5.47 4.60 4.14
CA LEU A 56 -5.65 3.38 3.36
C LEU A 56 -5.84 2.17 4.26
N LYS A 57 -6.37 1.10 3.67
CA LYS A 57 -6.44 -0.22 4.29
C LYS A 57 -5.61 -1.21 3.50
N LEU A 58 -4.83 -2.01 4.19
CA LEU A 58 -4.20 -3.17 3.57
C LEU A 58 -5.27 -4.25 3.43
N GLN A 59 -5.54 -4.70 2.20
CA GLN A 59 -6.53 -5.75 1.93
C GLN A 59 -5.95 -6.76 0.97
N THR A 60 -6.53 -7.96 1.00
CA THR A 60 -6.23 -8.95 -0.02
C THR A 60 -6.80 -8.51 -1.36
N TYR A 61 -6.25 -9.04 -2.44
CA TYR A 61 -6.75 -8.77 -3.78
C TYR A 61 -8.22 -9.20 -3.91
N ASP A 62 -8.56 -10.36 -3.33
CA ASP A 62 -9.93 -10.88 -3.39
C ASP A 62 -10.90 -9.97 -2.63
N GLN A 63 -10.51 -9.45 -1.47
CA GLN A 63 -11.33 -8.49 -0.72
C GLN A 63 -11.53 -7.21 -1.51
N TRP A 64 -10.49 -6.74 -2.17
CA TRP A 64 -10.56 -5.53 -2.98
C TRP A 64 -11.52 -5.70 -4.16
N ILE A 65 -11.44 -6.83 -4.87
CA ILE A 65 -12.35 -7.15 -5.97
C ILE A 65 -13.80 -7.23 -5.47
N ALA A 66 -14.02 -7.89 -4.33
CA ALA A 66 -15.35 -8.03 -3.74
C ALA A 66 -15.96 -6.69 -3.33
N SER A 67 -15.14 -5.70 -3.00
CA SER A 67 -15.60 -4.37 -2.60
C SER A 67 -15.84 -3.43 -3.79
N GLY A 68 -15.65 -3.89 -5.03
CA GLY A 68 -15.89 -3.09 -6.23
C GLY A 68 -14.66 -2.64 -6.97
N ALA A 69 -13.48 -3.07 -6.54
CA ALA A 69 -12.20 -2.81 -7.20
C ALA A 69 -11.93 -1.32 -7.45
N ARG A 70 -12.21 -0.47 -6.46
CA ARG A 70 -11.96 0.96 -6.56
C ARG A 70 -10.59 1.30 -6.03
N ILE A 71 -9.88 2.16 -6.74
CA ILE A 71 -8.63 2.73 -6.26
C ILE A 71 -8.97 3.74 -5.17
N PRO A 72 -8.50 3.53 -3.92
CA PRO A 72 -8.85 4.44 -2.84
C PRO A 72 -8.22 5.81 -3.00
N ALA A 73 -8.89 6.84 -2.49
CA ALA A 73 -8.30 8.17 -2.38
C ALA A 73 -7.42 8.20 -1.12
N THR A 74 -6.22 8.77 -1.24
CA THR A 74 -5.36 8.96 -0.07
C THR A 74 -5.83 10.16 0.74
N SER A 75 -5.75 10.01 2.06
CA SER A 75 -6.07 11.09 2.99
C SER A 75 -4.77 11.70 3.52
N ARG A 76 -4.70 12.99 3.53
CA ARG A 76 -3.53 13.72 4.07
C ARG A 76 -3.96 14.67 5.17
#